data_31ea78ac18ab7f81dd883448054b633a
#
_entry.id   31ea78ac18ab7f81dd883448054b633a
#
_cell.length_a   1.000
_cell.length_b   1.000
_cell.length_c   1.000
_cell.angle_alpha   90.00
_cell.angle_beta   90.00
_cell.angle_gamma   90.00
#
_symmetry.space_group_name_H-M   'P 1'
#
loop_
_entity.id
_entity.type
_entity.pdbx_description
1 polymer ?
#
loop_
_entity_poly.entity_id
_entity_poly.type
_entity_poly.pdbx_seq_one_letter_code
_entity_poly.pdbx_strand_id
1 'polypeptide(L)'
;MTIKHKKIDVGCGVNKWHPDALGIDMAAGPGVDMVGDALDILRGFEDDSVGSIYSSHFLEHHENPAAILKEMIRVLAPEGSLELRVPHFSDPWFQSDPTHKHPFGLYTFGYYFKNTIFARKLPGYCLIEYAYLEKIKLNFGSTRPFYVRHALKKIVQFLVNISGYTRELYEEMFSGILKCSEIYVVIKKEARK
;
A
#
# COMPACT_ATOMS: atom_id res chain seq x y z
N MET A 1 -9.34 23.55 10.04
CA MET A 1 -9.83 22.50 9.12
C MET A 1 -10.51 21.42 9.92
N THR A 2 -11.72 21.03 9.56
CA THR A 2 -12.45 19.98 10.31
C THR A 2 -12.25 18.65 9.58
N ILE A 3 -11.65 17.66 10.24
CA ILE A 3 -11.55 16.30 9.71
C ILE A 3 -12.97 15.72 9.68
N LYS A 4 -13.53 15.52 8.48
CA LYS A 4 -14.88 14.95 8.28
C LYS A 4 -14.91 13.45 8.55
N HIS A 5 -13.86 12.73 8.10
CA HIS A 5 -13.76 11.29 8.29
C HIS A 5 -12.45 10.94 9.00
N LYS A 6 -12.54 10.28 10.15
CA LYS A 6 -11.33 9.87 10.88
C LYS A 6 -10.54 8.84 10.11
N LYS A 7 -11.23 7.86 9.51
CA LYS A 7 -10.61 6.75 8.76
C LYS A 7 -11.45 6.39 7.54
N ILE A 8 -10.81 6.10 6.42
CA ILE A 8 -11.43 5.46 5.25
C ILE A 8 -10.64 4.22 4.84
N ASP A 9 -11.31 3.26 4.24
CA ASP A 9 -10.73 2.02 3.72
C ASP A 9 -11.12 1.88 2.25
N VAL A 10 -10.14 2.00 1.36
CA VAL A 10 -10.34 2.07 -0.09
C VAL A 10 -10.05 0.71 -0.72
N GLY A 11 -11.03 0.16 -1.44
CA GLY A 11 -10.99 -1.22 -1.90
C GLY A 11 -11.15 -2.20 -0.73
N CYS A 12 -12.09 -1.91 0.19
CA CYS A 12 -12.22 -2.64 1.44
C CYS A 12 -12.78 -4.06 1.29
N GLY A 13 -13.39 -4.38 0.14
CA GLY A 13 -14.05 -5.66 -0.06
C GLY A 13 -15.10 -5.94 1.01
N VAL A 14 -15.24 -7.20 1.37
CA VAL A 14 -16.20 -7.64 2.40
C VAL A 14 -15.70 -7.45 3.84
N ASN A 15 -14.41 -7.23 4.03
CA ASN A 15 -13.77 -7.12 5.35
C ASN A 15 -12.88 -5.88 5.40
N LYS A 16 -13.35 -4.83 6.04
CA LYS A 16 -12.55 -3.62 6.31
C LYS A 16 -11.28 -3.94 7.09
N TRP A 17 -10.19 -3.30 6.76
CA TRP A 17 -8.96 -3.36 7.55
C TRP A 17 -9.19 -2.82 8.97
N HIS A 18 -9.95 -1.71 9.08
CA HIS A 18 -10.42 -1.19 10.36
C HIS A 18 -11.95 -1.16 10.39
N PRO A 19 -12.60 -1.83 11.35
CA PRO A 19 -14.06 -1.90 11.41
C PRO A 19 -14.76 -0.54 11.51
N ASP A 20 -14.10 0.47 12.09
CA ASP A 20 -14.57 1.84 12.26
C ASP A 20 -14.24 2.78 11.07
N ALA A 21 -13.62 2.27 10.01
CA ALA A 21 -13.38 3.03 8.80
C ALA A 21 -14.63 3.11 7.91
N LEU A 22 -14.75 4.20 7.14
CA LEU A 22 -15.70 4.28 6.03
C LEU A 22 -15.17 3.42 4.87
N GLY A 23 -15.89 2.35 4.53
CA GLY A 23 -15.50 1.42 3.48
C GLY A 23 -15.95 1.89 2.10
N ILE A 24 -15.03 1.89 1.15
CA ILE A 24 -15.27 2.22 -0.27
C ILE A 24 -14.90 1.01 -1.12
N ASP A 25 -15.83 0.54 -1.97
CA ASP A 25 -15.55 -0.56 -2.91
C ASP A 25 -16.47 -0.48 -4.13
N MET A 26 -16.05 -1.09 -5.23
CA MET A 26 -16.85 -1.19 -6.45
C MET A 26 -18.08 -2.08 -6.26
N ALA A 27 -17.97 -3.12 -5.45
CA ALA A 27 -19.03 -4.10 -5.20
C ALA A 27 -19.69 -3.87 -3.84
N ALA A 28 -21.01 -3.92 -3.78
CA ALA A 28 -21.74 -3.86 -2.52
C ALA A 28 -21.42 -5.08 -1.64
N GLY A 29 -21.21 -4.85 -0.35
CA GLY A 29 -20.90 -5.89 0.62
C GLY A 29 -21.05 -5.43 2.06
N PRO A 30 -20.96 -6.33 3.05
CA PRO A 30 -21.19 -6.02 4.48
C PRO A 30 -20.25 -4.94 5.04
N GLY A 31 -19.07 -4.78 4.45
CA GLY A 31 -18.07 -3.78 4.87
C GLY A 31 -18.10 -2.49 4.04
N VAL A 32 -19.00 -2.38 3.05
CA VAL A 32 -18.99 -1.27 2.09
C VAL A 32 -20.05 -0.24 2.46
N ASP A 33 -19.60 0.98 2.74
CA ASP A 33 -20.48 2.12 3.05
C ASP A 33 -20.76 2.97 1.80
N MET A 34 -19.79 3.04 0.87
CA MET A 34 -19.90 3.75 -0.41
C MET A 34 -19.54 2.81 -1.57
N VAL A 35 -20.52 2.56 -2.43
CA VAL A 35 -20.35 1.67 -3.60
C VAL A 35 -20.08 2.50 -4.84
N GLY A 36 -18.99 2.21 -5.57
CA GLY A 36 -18.65 2.86 -6.83
C GLY A 36 -17.14 2.87 -7.09
N ASP A 37 -16.76 3.52 -8.20
CA ASP A 37 -15.36 3.72 -8.54
C ASP A 37 -14.66 4.56 -7.45
N ALA A 38 -13.56 4.02 -6.92
CA ALA A 38 -12.86 4.65 -5.80
C ALA A 38 -12.28 6.02 -6.18
N LEU A 39 -11.82 6.20 -7.43
CA LEU A 39 -11.27 7.48 -7.89
C LEU A 39 -12.37 8.55 -7.94
N ASP A 40 -13.56 8.19 -8.43
CA ASP A 40 -14.67 9.12 -8.52
C ASP A 40 -15.22 9.47 -7.14
N ILE A 41 -15.31 8.49 -6.24
CA ILE A 41 -15.70 8.73 -4.85
C ILE A 41 -14.71 9.65 -4.15
N LEU A 42 -13.40 9.39 -4.26
CA LEU A 42 -12.36 10.22 -3.64
C LEU A 42 -12.37 11.66 -4.16
N ARG A 43 -12.65 11.87 -5.44
CA ARG A 43 -12.81 13.22 -6.03
C ARG A 43 -13.94 14.03 -5.40
N GLY A 44 -14.95 13.36 -4.85
CA GLY A 44 -16.04 13.99 -4.10
C GLY A 44 -15.66 14.44 -2.69
N PHE A 45 -14.52 14.00 -2.15
CA PHE A 45 -14.04 14.43 -0.83
C PHE A 45 -13.31 15.77 -0.92
N GLU A 46 -13.46 16.57 0.13
CA GLU A 46 -12.69 17.82 0.25
C GLU A 46 -11.20 17.51 0.53
N ASP A 47 -10.33 18.45 0.15
CA ASP A 47 -8.90 18.40 0.50
C ASP A 47 -8.74 18.35 2.02
N ASP A 48 -7.76 17.59 2.50
CA ASP A 48 -7.39 17.52 3.92
C ASP A 48 -8.52 17.10 4.87
N SER A 49 -9.52 16.36 4.38
CA SER A 49 -10.73 15.98 5.13
C SER A 49 -10.69 14.64 5.83
N VAL A 50 -9.63 13.82 5.58
CA VAL A 50 -9.50 12.45 6.07
C VAL A 50 -8.27 12.29 6.95
N GLY A 51 -8.44 11.74 8.16
CA GLY A 51 -7.33 11.58 9.12
C GLY A 51 -6.38 10.42 8.78
N SER A 52 -6.93 9.28 8.35
CA SER A 52 -6.14 8.10 7.96
C SER A 52 -6.82 7.33 6.84
N ILE A 53 -6.01 6.81 5.93
CA ILE A 53 -6.48 6.01 4.79
C ILE A 53 -5.81 4.64 4.84
N TYR A 54 -6.60 3.61 4.59
CA TYR A 54 -6.17 2.22 4.48
C TYR A 54 -6.54 1.68 3.11
N SER A 55 -5.70 0.82 2.55
CA SER A 55 -6.03 0.09 1.33
C SER A 55 -5.21 -1.19 1.24
N SER A 56 -5.87 -2.31 1.00
CA SER A 56 -5.24 -3.62 1.01
C SER A 56 -5.66 -4.42 -0.23
N HIS A 57 -4.69 -4.83 -1.04
CA HIS A 57 -4.91 -5.63 -2.25
C HIS A 57 -5.94 -4.99 -3.19
N PHE A 58 -5.74 -3.71 -3.47
CA PHE A 58 -6.61 -2.91 -4.33
C PHE A 58 -5.86 -2.25 -5.49
N LEU A 59 -4.68 -1.65 -5.21
CA LEU A 59 -3.96 -0.85 -6.20
C LEU A 59 -3.50 -1.66 -7.41
N GLU A 60 -3.18 -2.93 -7.23
CA GLU A 60 -2.76 -3.86 -8.29
C GLU A 60 -3.83 -4.11 -9.34
N HIS A 61 -5.10 -3.93 -9.00
CA HIS A 61 -6.25 -4.11 -9.88
C HIS A 61 -6.65 -2.83 -10.63
N HIS A 62 -6.25 -1.66 -10.12
CA HIS A 62 -6.69 -0.38 -10.66
C HIS A 62 -5.93 0.00 -11.94
N GLU A 63 -6.64 0.60 -12.93
CA GLU A 63 -6.02 1.01 -14.21
C GLU A 63 -4.94 2.06 -14.04
N ASN A 64 -5.12 2.98 -13.10
CA ASN A 64 -4.19 4.09 -12.85
C ASN A 64 -3.89 4.26 -11.36
N PRO A 65 -2.96 3.46 -10.80
CA PRO A 65 -2.57 3.57 -9.39
C PRO A 65 -2.03 4.95 -9.01
N ALA A 66 -1.36 5.65 -9.94
CA ALA A 66 -0.83 6.99 -9.68
C ALA A 66 -1.95 8.00 -9.41
N ALA A 67 -3.04 7.94 -10.17
CA ALA A 67 -4.19 8.82 -9.96
C ALA A 67 -4.87 8.56 -8.61
N ILE A 68 -5.07 7.29 -8.25
CA ILE A 68 -5.62 6.90 -6.94
C ILE A 68 -4.73 7.40 -5.80
N LEU A 69 -3.43 7.14 -5.86
CA LEU A 69 -2.48 7.60 -4.84
C LEU A 69 -2.50 9.11 -4.68
N LYS A 70 -2.57 9.86 -5.79
CA LYS A 70 -2.65 11.33 -5.78
C LYS A 70 -3.92 11.81 -5.07
N GLU A 71 -5.08 11.22 -5.36
CA GLU A 71 -6.34 11.56 -4.70
C GLU A 71 -6.34 11.16 -3.22
N MET A 72 -5.82 9.98 -2.87
CA MET A 72 -5.65 9.58 -1.47
C MET A 72 -4.82 10.63 -0.69
N ILE A 73 -3.70 11.09 -1.27
CA ILE A 73 -2.88 12.12 -0.62
C ILE A 73 -3.58 13.49 -0.60
N ARG A 74 -4.34 13.85 -1.64
CA ARG A 74 -5.10 15.10 -1.66
C ARG A 74 -6.08 15.19 -0.49
N VAL A 75 -6.89 14.14 -0.31
CA VAL A 75 -7.94 14.11 0.73
C VAL A 75 -7.39 13.88 2.13
N LEU A 76 -6.18 13.32 2.27
CA LEU A 76 -5.54 13.07 3.55
C LEU A 76 -5.19 14.39 4.24
N ALA A 77 -5.52 14.52 5.52
CA ALA A 77 -5.17 15.68 6.32
C ALA A 77 -3.64 15.82 6.50
N PRO A 78 -3.12 17.03 6.72
CA PRO A 78 -1.72 17.22 7.10
C PRO A 78 -1.35 16.31 8.29
N GLU A 79 -0.16 15.70 8.23
CA GLU A 79 0.33 14.69 9.19
C GLU A 79 -0.48 13.39 9.24
N GLY A 80 -1.52 13.27 8.42
CA GLY A 80 -2.29 12.04 8.25
C GLY A 80 -1.46 10.91 7.66
N SER A 81 -1.97 9.66 7.77
CA SER A 81 -1.29 8.46 7.31
C SER A 81 -2.09 7.72 6.24
N LEU A 82 -1.38 7.28 5.21
CA LEU A 82 -1.85 6.31 4.23
C LEU A 82 -1.11 5.00 4.46
N GLU A 83 -1.86 3.95 4.79
CA GLU A 83 -1.31 2.60 4.98
C GLU A 83 -1.77 1.69 3.84
N LEU A 84 -0.81 1.09 3.15
CA LEU A 84 -1.04 0.26 1.98
C LEU A 84 -0.51 -1.15 2.18
N ARG A 85 -1.22 -2.13 1.66
CA ARG A 85 -0.74 -3.47 1.39
C ARG A 85 -0.96 -3.79 -0.08
N VAL A 86 0.09 -4.25 -0.74
CA VAL A 86 0.03 -4.71 -2.13
C VAL A 86 0.81 -6.00 -2.25
N PRO A 87 0.44 -6.92 -3.15
CA PRO A 87 1.23 -8.11 -3.38
C PRO A 87 2.59 -7.73 -3.97
N HIS A 88 3.62 -8.45 -3.55
CA HIS A 88 4.95 -8.30 -4.14
C HIS A 88 5.00 -8.98 -5.50
N PHE A 89 5.67 -8.40 -6.49
CA PHE A 89 5.74 -8.97 -7.85
C PHE A 89 6.27 -10.42 -7.89
N SER A 90 7.06 -10.83 -6.89
CA SER A 90 7.58 -12.19 -6.80
C SER A 90 6.58 -13.19 -6.20
N ASP A 91 5.43 -12.74 -5.69
CA ASP A 91 4.43 -13.65 -5.14
C ASP A 91 3.81 -14.49 -6.26
N PRO A 92 3.76 -15.84 -6.11
CA PRO A 92 3.07 -16.69 -7.08
C PRO A 92 1.58 -16.34 -7.26
N TRP A 93 0.91 -15.87 -6.22
CA TRP A 93 -0.49 -15.44 -6.30
C TRP A 93 -0.63 -14.18 -7.16
N PHE A 94 0.31 -13.22 -7.02
CA PHE A 94 0.33 -12.04 -7.87
C PHE A 94 0.37 -12.42 -9.36
N GLN A 95 1.26 -13.35 -9.72
CA GLN A 95 1.44 -13.75 -11.12
C GLN A 95 0.31 -14.63 -11.66
N SER A 96 -0.46 -15.27 -10.78
CA SER A 96 -1.54 -16.19 -11.17
C SER A 96 -2.89 -15.52 -11.31
N ASP A 97 -3.06 -14.33 -10.73
CA ASP A 97 -4.33 -13.61 -10.79
C ASP A 97 -4.41 -12.78 -12.08
N PRO A 98 -5.35 -13.11 -13.01
CA PRO A 98 -5.47 -12.41 -14.29
C PRO A 98 -6.00 -10.97 -14.16
N THR A 99 -6.46 -10.57 -12.99
CA THR A 99 -6.97 -9.22 -12.73
C THR A 99 -5.91 -8.25 -12.25
N HIS A 100 -4.70 -8.73 -11.92
CA HIS A 100 -3.58 -7.89 -11.55
C HIS A 100 -2.98 -7.19 -12.78
N LYS A 101 -2.93 -5.87 -12.74
CA LYS A 101 -2.47 -5.01 -13.84
C LYS A 101 -1.08 -4.43 -13.60
N HIS A 102 -0.72 -4.19 -12.33
CA HIS A 102 0.51 -3.50 -11.97
C HIS A 102 1.35 -4.30 -10.96
N PRO A 103 2.60 -4.65 -11.32
CA PRO A 103 3.53 -5.25 -10.38
C PRO A 103 4.06 -4.22 -9.39
N PHE A 104 4.16 -4.61 -8.12
CA PHE A 104 4.77 -3.80 -7.06
C PHE A 104 6.03 -4.50 -6.53
N GLY A 105 7.12 -3.75 -6.42
CA GLY A 105 8.36 -4.16 -5.78
C GLY A 105 8.76 -3.15 -4.70
N LEU A 106 9.88 -3.43 -4.02
CA LEU A 106 10.39 -2.61 -2.94
C LEU A 106 10.49 -1.13 -3.31
N TYR A 107 10.98 -0.85 -4.52
CA TYR A 107 11.26 0.52 -4.96
C TYR A 107 10.04 1.25 -5.55
N THR A 108 8.93 0.57 -5.83
CA THR A 108 7.80 1.16 -6.57
C THR A 108 7.30 2.45 -5.91
N PHE A 109 7.14 2.45 -4.59
CA PHE A 109 6.64 3.64 -3.88
C PHE A 109 7.65 4.78 -3.81
N GLY A 110 8.93 4.50 -3.99
CA GLY A 110 9.98 5.53 -4.09
C GLY A 110 9.92 6.36 -5.37
N TYR A 111 9.19 5.91 -6.41
CA TYR A 111 8.90 6.70 -7.61
C TYR A 111 7.74 7.66 -7.41
N TYR A 112 6.83 7.37 -6.47
CA TYR A 112 5.65 8.18 -6.19
C TYR A 112 5.85 9.18 -5.07
N PHE A 113 6.72 8.88 -4.10
CA PHE A 113 6.86 9.66 -2.88
C PHE A 113 8.32 10.03 -2.62
N LYS A 114 8.53 11.15 -1.89
CA LYS A 114 9.86 11.51 -1.40
C LYS A 114 10.44 10.32 -0.63
N ASN A 115 11.64 9.93 -1.03
CA ASN A 115 12.28 8.75 -0.49
C ASN A 115 13.41 9.14 0.48
N THR A 116 13.26 8.69 1.72
CA THR A 116 14.29 8.79 2.75
C THR A 116 14.75 7.42 3.28
N ILE A 117 14.23 6.32 2.70
CA ILE A 117 14.38 4.96 3.22
C ILE A 117 15.46 4.17 2.48
N PHE A 118 15.56 4.35 1.14
CA PHE A 118 16.47 3.60 0.29
C PHE A 118 17.81 4.32 0.10
N ALA A 119 18.90 3.56 0.08
CA ALA A 119 20.20 4.07 -0.31
C ALA A 119 20.26 4.37 -1.82
N ARG A 120 19.52 3.60 -2.63
CA ARG A 120 19.40 3.83 -4.06
C ARG A 120 18.66 5.13 -4.37
N LYS A 121 19.27 5.97 -5.19
CA LYS A 121 18.60 7.17 -5.74
C LYS A 121 17.61 6.75 -6.83
N LEU A 122 16.35 7.09 -6.64
CA LEU A 122 15.28 6.82 -7.58
C LEU A 122 14.93 8.11 -8.34
N PRO A 123 14.67 8.03 -9.67
CA PRO A 123 14.19 9.20 -10.41
C PRO A 123 12.74 9.52 -10.03
N GLY A 124 12.44 10.81 -9.82
CA GLY A 124 11.12 11.28 -9.38
C GLY A 124 10.13 11.52 -10.53
N TYR A 125 9.93 10.54 -11.41
CA TYR A 125 9.04 10.73 -12.58
C TYR A 125 7.56 10.90 -12.24
N CYS A 126 7.11 10.29 -11.14
CA CYS A 126 5.71 10.25 -10.73
C CYS A 126 5.51 10.89 -9.35
N LEU A 127 6.42 11.76 -8.94
CA LEU A 127 6.47 12.29 -7.59
C LEU A 127 5.16 13.00 -7.21
N ILE A 128 4.54 12.51 -6.15
CA ILE A 128 3.42 13.17 -5.47
C ILE A 128 4.03 14.06 -4.40
N GLU A 129 3.96 15.37 -4.62
CA GLU A 129 4.46 16.37 -3.69
C GLU A 129 3.68 16.30 -2.35
N TYR A 130 4.28 16.81 -1.29
CA TYR A 130 3.70 16.90 0.06
C TYR A 130 3.47 15.56 0.77
N ALA A 131 4.11 14.48 0.29
CA ALA A 131 4.08 13.18 0.96
C ALA A 131 5.44 12.47 0.88
N TYR A 132 5.73 11.66 1.89
CA TYR A 132 6.99 10.90 1.97
C TYR A 132 6.76 9.49 2.49
N LEU A 133 7.68 8.60 2.13
CA LEU A 133 7.71 7.24 2.68
C LEU A 133 8.21 7.29 4.13
N GLU A 134 7.34 6.91 5.07
CA GLU A 134 7.72 6.76 6.47
C GLU A 134 8.27 5.37 6.77
N LYS A 135 7.63 4.35 6.18
CA LYS A 135 7.96 2.95 6.47
C LYS A 135 7.65 2.05 5.31
N ILE A 136 8.50 1.05 5.11
CA ILE A 136 8.24 -0.05 4.22
C ILE A 136 8.69 -1.37 4.85
N LYS A 137 7.89 -2.42 4.70
CA LYS A 137 8.20 -3.78 5.15
C LYS A 137 7.86 -4.79 4.08
N LEU A 138 8.69 -5.79 3.93
CA LEU A 138 8.45 -6.95 3.09
C LEU A 138 7.88 -8.08 3.97
N ASN A 139 6.68 -8.54 3.65
CA ASN A 139 5.98 -9.57 4.39
C ASN A 139 6.10 -10.91 3.69
N PHE A 140 6.50 -11.92 4.46
CA PHE A 140 6.65 -13.28 3.98
C PHE A 140 5.68 -14.18 4.72
N GLY A 141 4.88 -14.92 3.99
CA GLY A 141 3.87 -15.78 4.57
C GLY A 141 3.57 -17.00 3.70
N SER A 142 2.82 -17.91 4.26
CA SER A 142 2.18 -19.01 3.55
C SER A 142 0.86 -19.31 4.21
N THR A 143 -0.14 -19.68 3.41
CA THR A 143 -1.46 -20.08 3.88
C THR A 143 -1.44 -21.52 4.37
N ARG A 144 -2.48 -21.91 5.12
CA ARG A 144 -2.72 -23.31 5.51
C ARG A 144 -2.75 -24.23 4.27
N PRO A 145 -2.26 -25.45 4.34
CA PRO A 145 -1.74 -26.16 5.52
C PRO A 145 -0.20 -26.03 5.72
N PHE A 146 0.49 -25.11 5.08
CA PHE A 146 1.95 -25.04 4.99
C PHE A 146 2.62 -24.38 6.20
N TYR A 147 2.40 -24.88 7.40
CA TYR A 147 2.87 -24.28 8.66
C TYR A 147 4.39 -24.20 8.78
N VAL A 148 5.14 -25.24 8.43
CA VAL A 148 6.62 -25.26 8.47
C VAL A 148 7.17 -24.19 7.50
N ARG A 149 6.65 -24.15 6.28
CA ARG A 149 7.01 -23.14 5.30
C ARG A 149 6.71 -21.73 5.80
N HIS A 150 5.57 -21.53 6.48
CA HIS A 150 5.21 -20.26 7.08
C HIS A 150 6.23 -19.85 8.15
N ALA A 151 6.61 -20.75 9.07
CA ALA A 151 7.59 -20.46 10.11
C ALA A 151 8.96 -20.08 9.52
N LEU A 152 9.46 -20.82 8.52
CA LEU A 152 10.70 -20.48 7.83
C LEU A 152 10.63 -19.11 7.14
N LYS A 153 9.51 -18.82 6.48
CA LYS A 153 9.28 -17.50 5.86
C LYS A 153 9.26 -16.36 6.89
N LYS A 154 8.79 -16.59 8.13
CA LYS A 154 8.86 -15.57 9.19
C LYS A 154 10.29 -15.28 9.66
N ILE A 155 11.18 -16.27 9.66
CA ILE A 155 12.61 -16.06 9.90
C ILE A 155 13.19 -15.17 8.78
N VAL A 156 12.91 -15.50 7.52
CA VAL A 156 13.32 -14.68 6.36
C VAL A 156 12.79 -13.26 6.49
N GLN A 157 11.50 -13.10 6.85
CA GLN A 157 10.89 -11.79 7.07
C GLN A 157 11.64 -10.97 8.11
N PHE A 158 12.02 -11.58 9.22
CA PHE A 158 12.80 -10.90 10.26
C PHE A 158 14.15 -10.42 9.70
N LEU A 159 14.93 -11.31 9.08
CA LEU A 159 16.24 -10.99 8.54
C LEU A 159 16.19 -9.91 7.45
N VAL A 160 15.24 -10.00 6.54
CA VAL A 160 15.08 -9.04 5.43
C VAL A 160 14.68 -7.66 5.96
N ASN A 161 13.89 -7.57 7.03
CA ASN A 161 13.42 -6.28 7.56
C ASN A 161 14.32 -5.67 8.65
N ILE A 162 15.51 -6.20 8.91
CA ILE A 162 16.45 -5.64 9.91
C ILE A 162 16.82 -4.19 9.56
N SER A 163 17.08 -3.89 8.28
CA SER A 163 17.52 -2.57 7.82
C SER A 163 17.04 -2.25 6.40
N GLY A 164 17.25 -1.00 5.94
CA GLY A 164 17.08 -0.62 4.53
C GLY A 164 17.98 -1.46 3.62
N TYR A 165 19.25 -1.59 4.00
CA TYR A 165 20.23 -2.36 3.24
C TYR A 165 19.82 -3.84 3.03
N THR A 166 19.34 -4.51 4.09
CA THR A 166 18.91 -5.92 3.96
C THR A 166 17.67 -6.08 3.09
N ARG A 167 16.75 -5.10 3.07
CA ARG A 167 15.61 -5.08 2.13
C ARG A 167 16.07 -4.89 0.68
N GLU A 168 16.96 -3.93 0.43
CA GLU A 168 17.51 -3.69 -0.91
C GLU A 168 18.32 -4.89 -1.40
N LEU A 169 19.15 -5.50 -0.54
CA LEU A 169 19.88 -6.73 -0.85
C LEU A 169 18.94 -7.88 -1.23
N TYR A 170 17.85 -8.06 -0.47
CA TYR A 170 16.82 -9.05 -0.79
C TYR A 170 16.21 -8.79 -2.17
N GLU A 171 15.76 -7.55 -2.41
CA GLU A 171 15.08 -7.18 -3.65
C GLU A 171 15.94 -7.45 -4.88
N GLU A 172 17.21 -7.11 -4.81
CA GLU A 172 18.12 -7.21 -5.95
C GLU A 172 18.67 -8.63 -6.18
N MET A 173 18.90 -9.41 -5.13
CA MET A 173 19.59 -10.71 -5.25
C MET A 173 18.69 -11.91 -4.98
N PHE A 174 17.69 -11.79 -4.12
CA PHE A 174 16.96 -12.94 -3.59
C PHE A 174 15.47 -12.99 -3.94
N SER A 175 14.90 -11.92 -4.46
CA SER A 175 13.45 -11.86 -4.77
C SER A 175 13.01 -12.90 -5.82
N GLY A 176 13.91 -13.33 -6.69
CA GLY A 176 13.68 -14.41 -7.65
C GLY A 176 13.58 -15.81 -7.02
N ILE A 177 14.20 -16.02 -5.86
CA ILE A 177 14.33 -17.35 -5.20
C ILE A 177 13.42 -17.42 -3.97
N LEU A 178 13.52 -16.44 -3.09
CA LEU A 178 12.74 -16.35 -1.84
C LEU A 178 11.53 -15.46 -2.07
N LYS A 179 10.38 -16.02 -2.39
CA LYS A 179 9.17 -15.27 -2.76
C LYS A 179 8.61 -14.48 -1.57
N CYS A 180 8.59 -13.15 -1.70
CA CYS A 180 7.88 -12.24 -0.81
C CYS A 180 6.39 -12.28 -1.12
N SER A 181 5.55 -12.21 -0.12
CA SER A 181 4.10 -12.28 -0.32
C SER A 181 3.48 -10.90 -0.52
N GLU A 182 3.90 -9.91 0.27
CA GLU A 182 3.22 -8.63 0.36
C GLU A 182 4.20 -7.52 0.76
N ILE A 183 3.97 -6.34 0.24
CA ILE A 183 4.64 -5.11 0.69
C ILE A 183 3.65 -4.33 1.56
N TYR A 184 4.07 -3.99 2.76
CA TYR A 184 3.37 -3.05 3.64
C TYR A 184 4.09 -1.70 3.64
N VAL A 185 3.35 -0.64 3.37
CA VAL A 185 3.89 0.72 3.24
C VAL A 185 3.10 1.69 4.11
N VAL A 186 3.80 2.61 4.75
CA VAL A 186 3.20 3.78 5.41
C VAL A 186 3.74 5.04 4.74
N ILE A 187 2.84 5.86 4.28
CA ILE A 187 3.09 7.18 3.70
C ILE A 187 2.52 8.24 4.63
N LYS A 188 3.24 9.33 4.83
CA LYS A 188 2.77 10.48 5.59
C LYS A 188 2.61 11.69 4.67
N LYS A 189 1.54 12.45 4.88
CA LYS A 189 1.39 13.77 4.28
C LYS A 189 2.17 14.78 5.10
N GLU A 190 2.93 15.64 4.42
CA GLU A 190 3.68 16.72 5.07
C GLU A 190 2.73 17.72 5.75
N ALA A 191 3.19 18.32 6.85
CA ALA A 191 2.50 19.45 7.44
C ALA A 191 2.44 20.60 6.43
N ARG A 192 1.34 21.33 6.38
CA ARG A 192 1.32 22.60 5.63
C ARG A 192 2.25 23.59 6.34
N LYS A 193 3.19 24.15 5.56
CA LYS A 193 4.02 25.29 6.01
C LYS A 193 3.23 26.57 6.00
#